data_7fdf1cb24e756da2c8b846b2d60dc584
#
_entry.id   7fdf1cb24e756da2c8b846b2d60dc584
#
_cell.length_a   1.000
_cell.length_b   1.000
_cell.length_c   1.000
_cell.angle_alpha   90.00
_cell.angle_beta   90.00
_cell.angle_gamma   90.00
#
_symmetry.space_group_name_H-M   'P 1'
#
loop_
_entity.id
_entity.type
_entity.pdbx_description
1 polymer ?
#
loop_
_entity_poly.entity_id
_entity_poly.type
_entity_poly.pdbx_seq_one_letter_code
_entity_poly.pdbx_strand_id
1 'polypeptide(L)'
;MKYLLLPVSDASPVAYLDVKDIDNIMLSAEIHLAKTEEYYYISVDIDQFKSAKELNIILNKVSENDLFWNYIKMVDNLSEFKS
;
A
#
# COMPACT_ATOMS: atom_id res chain seq x y z
N MET A 1 12.42 3.72 10.56
CA MET A 1 11.90 2.90 9.45
C MET A 1 10.53 3.40 9.08
N LYS A 2 10.16 3.25 7.80
CA LYS A 2 8.83 3.67 7.34
C LYS A 2 8.09 2.49 6.75
N TYR A 3 6.82 2.38 7.12
CA TYR A 3 5.93 1.35 6.61
C TYR A 3 4.69 1.99 6.03
N LEU A 4 4.33 1.55 4.83
CA LEU A 4 3.05 1.90 4.23
C LEU A 4 2.03 0.85 4.67
N LEU A 5 0.94 1.30 5.29
CA LEU A 5 -0.14 0.41 5.71
C LEU A 5 -1.28 0.51 4.71
N LEU A 6 -1.66 -0.62 4.16
CA LEU A 6 -2.72 -0.73 3.17
C LEU A 6 -3.88 -1.55 3.74
N PRO A 7 -5.10 -0.98 3.76
CA PRO A 7 -6.27 -1.74 4.21
C PRO A 7 -6.69 -2.74 3.14
N VAL A 8 -6.81 -4.00 3.50
CA VAL A 8 -7.15 -5.08 2.57
C VAL A 8 -8.32 -5.92 3.09
N SER A 9 -9.01 -6.56 2.16
CA SER A 9 -10.10 -7.47 2.47
C SER A 9 -10.16 -8.55 1.41
N ASP A 10 -10.29 -9.80 1.84
CA ASP A 10 -10.35 -10.94 0.93
C ASP A 10 -11.57 -10.90 0.00
N ALA A 11 -12.62 -10.17 0.40
CA ALA A 11 -13.83 -10.02 -0.40
C ALA A 11 -13.72 -8.96 -1.48
N SER A 12 -12.66 -8.15 -1.47
CA SER A 12 -12.49 -7.06 -2.43
C SER A 12 -11.85 -7.54 -3.73
N PRO A 13 -12.14 -6.85 -4.86
CA PRO A 13 -11.50 -7.18 -6.13
C PRO A 13 -9.99 -6.97 -6.10
N VAL A 14 -9.29 -7.64 -7.01
CA VAL A 14 -7.85 -7.49 -7.15
C VAL A 14 -7.50 -6.09 -7.63
N ALA A 15 -6.51 -5.49 -6.99
CA ALA A 15 -5.81 -4.30 -7.46
C ALA A 15 -4.33 -4.62 -7.55
N TYR A 16 -3.54 -3.68 -8.05
CA TYR A 16 -2.10 -3.90 -8.22
C TYR A 16 -1.33 -2.76 -7.57
N LEU A 17 -0.31 -3.15 -6.83
CA LEU A 17 0.65 -2.23 -6.22
C LEU A 17 1.94 -2.31 -7.02
N ASP A 18 2.41 -1.19 -7.53
CA ASP A 18 3.72 -1.06 -8.16
C ASP A 18 4.54 -0.03 -7.41
N VAL A 19 5.77 -0.39 -7.07
CA VAL A 19 6.74 0.54 -6.51
C VAL A 19 7.85 0.69 -7.53
N LYS A 20 8.08 1.93 -7.97
CA LYS A 20 9.06 2.23 -9.02
C LYS A 20 10.10 3.24 -8.54
N ASP A 21 11.33 3.06 -9.02
CA ASP A 21 12.36 4.09 -8.98
C ASP A 21 12.50 4.65 -10.40
N ILE A 22 11.99 5.86 -10.63
CA ILE A 22 11.84 6.43 -11.96
C ILE A 22 10.99 5.48 -12.82
N ASP A 23 11.58 4.79 -13.78
CA ASP A 23 10.87 3.82 -14.65
C ASP A 23 11.14 2.36 -14.26
N ASN A 24 11.97 2.12 -13.26
CA ASN A 24 12.32 0.76 -12.84
C ASN A 24 11.34 0.24 -11.82
N ILE A 25 10.73 -0.92 -12.11
CA ILE A 25 9.83 -1.57 -11.16
C ILE A 25 10.66 -2.27 -10.09
N MET A 26 10.52 -1.83 -8.85
CA MET A 26 11.22 -2.38 -7.69
C MET A 26 10.41 -3.45 -6.99
N LEU A 27 9.08 -3.31 -7.02
CA LEU A 27 8.14 -4.25 -6.42
C LEU A 27 6.84 -4.19 -7.19
N SER A 28 6.23 -5.34 -7.43
CA SER A 28 4.91 -5.42 -8.04
C SER A 28 4.13 -6.54 -7.36
N ALA A 29 2.92 -6.25 -6.91
CA ALA A 29 2.12 -7.20 -6.16
C ALA A 29 0.63 -7.03 -6.43
N GLU A 30 -0.10 -8.15 -6.35
CA GLU A 30 -1.55 -8.13 -6.35
C GLU A 30 -2.04 -7.95 -4.92
N ILE A 31 -3.01 -7.06 -4.74
CA ILE A 31 -3.59 -6.81 -3.43
C ILE A 31 -5.10 -6.65 -3.56
N HIS A 32 -5.83 -6.95 -2.49
CA HIS A 32 -7.28 -6.79 -2.44
C HIS A 32 -7.59 -5.61 -1.53
N LEU A 33 -7.51 -4.39 -2.08
CA LEU A 33 -7.76 -3.17 -1.30
C LEU A 33 -9.20 -3.10 -0.84
N ALA A 34 -9.40 -2.81 0.44
CA ALA A 34 -10.71 -2.83 1.06
C ALA A 34 -11.65 -1.81 0.45
N LYS A 35 -12.89 -2.23 0.22
CA LYS A 35 -13.97 -1.36 -0.27
C LYS A 35 -15.03 -1.09 0.78
N THR A 36 -14.90 -1.70 1.95
CA THR A 36 -15.80 -1.52 3.08
C THR A 36 -15.01 -1.23 4.34
N GLU A 37 -15.73 -0.98 5.44
CA GLU A 37 -15.08 -0.75 6.72
C GLU A 37 -14.55 -2.02 7.39
N GLU A 38 -14.85 -3.18 6.82
CA GLU A 38 -14.32 -4.44 7.30
C GLU A 38 -13.01 -4.74 6.59
N TYR A 39 -11.89 -4.45 7.24
CA TYR A 39 -10.57 -4.62 6.64
C TYR A 39 -9.53 -4.93 7.72
N TYR A 40 -8.39 -5.41 7.26
CA TYR A 40 -7.17 -5.50 8.07
C TYR A 40 -6.03 -4.87 7.30
N TYR A 41 -4.95 -4.55 8.00
CA TYR A 41 -3.81 -3.89 7.36
C TYR A 41 -2.74 -4.89 6.98
N ILE A 42 -2.15 -4.67 5.80
CA ILE A 42 -0.84 -5.21 5.48
C ILE A 42 0.17 -4.07 5.50
N SER A 43 1.43 -4.39 5.74
CA SER A 43 2.50 -3.39 5.77
C SER A 43 3.48 -3.62 4.63
N VAL A 44 3.95 -2.53 4.04
CA VAL A 44 5.03 -2.54 3.06
C VAL A 44 6.18 -1.75 3.64
N ASP A 45 7.35 -2.38 3.77
CA ASP A 45 8.55 -1.72 4.28
C ASP A 45 9.11 -0.79 3.19
N ILE A 46 8.91 0.50 3.38
CA ILE A 46 9.37 1.51 2.42
C ILE A 46 10.87 1.77 2.53
N ASP A 47 11.46 1.55 3.71
CA ASP A 47 12.90 1.75 3.90
C ASP A 47 13.75 0.82 3.04
N GLN A 48 13.22 -0.32 2.61
CA GLN A 48 13.95 -1.19 1.68
C GLN A 48 14.28 -0.50 0.36
N PHE A 49 13.58 0.60 0.05
CA PHE A 49 13.78 1.37 -1.18
C PHE A 49 14.51 2.69 -0.94
N LYS A 50 15.15 2.86 0.21
CA LYS A 50 15.75 4.15 0.61
C LYS A 50 16.86 4.63 -0.34
N SER A 51 17.44 3.75 -1.14
CA SER A 51 18.45 4.12 -2.13
C SER A 51 17.85 4.61 -3.45
N ALA A 52 16.53 4.56 -3.60
CA ALA A 52 15.85 5.03 -4.79
C ALA A 52 16.02 6.53 -4.96
N LYS A 53 16.20 6.98 -6.20
CA LYS A 53 16.33 8.41 -6.52
C LYS A 53 15.00 9.10 -6.51
N GLU A 54 13.97 8.43 -7.06
CA GLU A 54 12.62 8.97 -7.13
C GLU A 54 11.64 7.82 -6.97
N LEU A 55 11.14 7.66 -5.76
CA LEU A 55 10.24 6.56 -5.42
C LEU A 55 8.79 6.94 -5.75
N ASN A 56 8.16 6.13 -6.58
CA ASN A 56 6.76 6.26 -6.94
C ASN A 56 6.00 5.00 -6.53
N ILE A 57 4.92 5.19 -5.79
CA ILE A 57 4.04 4.10 -5.38
C ILE A 57 2.73 4.27 -6.13
N ILE A 58 2.39 3.28 -6.94
CA ILE A 58 1.25 3.35 -7.85
C ILE A 58 0.27 2.24 -7.52
N LEU A 59 -1.00 2.61 -7.38
CA LEU A 59 -2.09 1.65 -7.21
C LEU A 59 -2.93 1.66 -8.47
N ASN A 60 -3.02 0.50 -9.12
CA ASN A 60 -3.76 0.34 -10.37
C ASN A 60 -5.06 -0.42 -10.13
N LYS A 61 -6.04 -0.20 -11.00
CA LYS A 61 -7.38 -0.80 -10.94
C LYS A 61 -8.16 -0.38 -9.71
N VAL A 62 -8.01 0.89 -9.33
CA VAL A 62 -8.72 1.49 -8.21
C VAL A 62 -9.43 2.76 -8.68
N SER A 63 -10.44 3.18 -7.94
CA SER A 63 -11.18 4.41 -8.19
C SER A 63 -10.77 5.49 -7.19
N GLU A 64 -10.85 6.76 -7.59
CA GLU A 64 -10.63 7.89 -6.70
C GLU A 64 -11.59 7.89 -5.52
N ASN A 65 -12.76 7.26 -5.68
CA ASN A 65 -13.80 7.24 -4.67
C ASN A 65 -13.76 5.99 -3.79
N ASP A 66 -12.79 5.11 -3.99
CA ASP A 66 -12.67 3.90 -3.18
C ASP A 66 -12.38 4.25 -1.72
N LEU A 67 -13.04 3.52 -0.83
CA LEU A 67 -13.00 3.80 0.60
C LEU A 67 -11.61 3.65 1.20
N PHE A 68 -10.79 2.74 0.66
CA PHE A 68 -9.46 2.48 1.23
C PHE A 68 -8.58 3.72 1.28
N TRP A 69 -8.79 4.72 0.42
CA TRP A 69 -8.01 5.95 0.45
C TRP A 69 -8.08 6.66 1.79
N ASN A 70 -9.17 6.49 2.53
CA ASN A 70 -9.36 7.09 3.84
C ASN A 70 -8.56 6.39 4.94
N TYR A 71 -8.04 5.19 4.67
CA TYR A 71 -7.42 4.34 5.67
C TYR A 71 -5.95 4.04 5.40
N ILE A 72 -5.42 4.44 4.25
CA ILE A 72 -3.99 4.32 3.96
C ILE A 72 -3.21 5.16 4.96
N LYS A 73 -2.14 4.58 5.53
CA LYS A 73 -1.31 5.26 6.52
C LYS A 73 0.16 5.02 6.25
N MET A 74 0.99 5.98 6.65
CA MET A 74 2.43 5.82 6.71
C MET A 74 2.85 5.93 8.16
N VAL A 75 3.55 4.93 8.68
CA VAL A 75 3.98 4.91 10.08
C VAL A 75 5.47 4.64 10.16
N ASP A 76 6.11 5.15 11.23
CA ASP A 76 7.53 4.94 11.45
C ASP A 76 7.82 3.63 12.19
N ASN A 77 6.84 3.08 12.88
CA ASN A 77 7.02 1.88 13.68
C ASN A 77 5.71 1.09 13.69
N LEU A 78 5.79 -0.21 13.39
CA LEU A 78 4.60 -1.07 13.38
C LEU A 78 3.97 -1.22 14.77
N SER A 79 4.73 -1.01 15.84
CA SER A 79 4.17 -1.09 17.19
C SER A 79 3.20 0.05 17.50
N GLU A 80 3.23 1.13 16.73
CA GLU A 80 2.29 2.23 16.87
C GLU A 80 0.90 1.86 16.36
N PHE A 81 0.80 0.73 15.68
CA PHE A 81 -0.42 0.33 15.03
C PHE A 81 -0.80 -1.11 15.40
N LYS A 82 -2.03 -1.29 15.86
CA LYS A 82 -2.60 -2.61 16.11
C LYS A 82 -3.61 -2.93 15.02
N SER A 83 -3.37 -4.00 14.33
CA SER A 83 -4.30 -4.48 13.31
C SER A 83 -5.55 -5.09 13.94
#